data_a566be4e600e1c775023ba2fe10f60b6
#
_entry.id   a566be4e600e1c775023ba2fe10f60b6
#
_cell.length_a   1.000
_cell.length_b   1.000
_cell.length_c   1.000
_cell.angle_alpha   90.00
_cell.angle_beta   90.00
_cell.angle_gamma   90.00
#
_symmetry.space_group_name_H-M   'P 1'
#
loop_
_entity.id
_entity.type
_entity.pdbx_description
1 polymer ?
#
loop_
_entity_poly.entity_id
_entity_poly.type
_entity_poly.pdbx_seq_one_letter_code
_entity_poly.pdbx_strand_id
1 'polypeptide(L)'
;MRSIVIDGQPLRVTVRAGTGGGVPLLLVNGIGASLELLQPFVDELDPALDVIRFDVPGVGGSPLPARPYRFTGLCRLMARLLSALGYREADVLGISWGGAVAQHFAVFQRGRCRRLVLVSTATGALMVPARPAVLARMVTPRRYLDRGYMREVAAGLYGGSARTDPDRVSALRHADSRVGSTRGSLYQLAAGAGWTSLPFLPLIRQPTLIVSG
;
A
#
# COMPACT_ATOMS: atom_id res chain seq x y z
N MET A 1 -14.56 10.63 4.38
CA MET A 1 -14.00 10.24 3.06
C MET A 1 -14.13 11.44 2.14
N ARG A 2 -13.05 11.90 1.51
CA ARG A 2 -13.03 13.11 0.67
C ARG A 2 -12.12 12.93 -0.54
N SER A 3 -12.33 13.73 -1.59
CA SER A 3 -11.40 13.83 -2.72
C SER A 3 -10.50 15.06 -2.52
N ILE A 4 -9.20 14.86 -2.67
CA ILE A 4 -8.20 15.94 -2.60
C ILE A 4 -7.44 15.95 -3.92
N VAL A 5 -7.34 17.12 -4.56
CA VAL A 5 -6.59 17.25 -5.82
C VAL A 5 -5.15 17.64 -5.49
N ILE A 6 -4.20 16.81 -5.88
CA ILE A 6 -2.76 17.05 -5.74
C ILE A 6 -2.14 17.07 -7.14
N ASP A 7 -1.58 18.21 -7.53
CA ASP A 7 -0.98 18.42 -8.85
C ASP A 7 -1.90 18.03 -10.02
N GLY A 8 -3.17 18.35 -9.91
CA GLY A 8 -4.18 17.98 -10.90
C GLY A 8 -4.66 16.52 -10.84
N GLN A 9 -4.09 15.69 -9.97
CA GLN A 9 -4.53 14.32 -9.74
C GLN A 9 -5.49 14.27 -8.55
N PRO A 10 -6.78 13.94 -8.75
CA PRO A 10 -7.70 13.67 -7.66
C PRO A 10 -7.30 12.39 -6.92
N LEU A 11 -7.30 12.44 -5.60
CA LEU A 11 -7.07 11.30 -4.73
C LEU A 11 -8.25 11.12 -3.80
N ARG A 12 -8.76 9.91 -3.69
CA ARG A 12 -9.68 9.55 -2.63
C ARG A 12 -8.89 9.29 -1.35
N VAL A 13 -9.25 10.03 -0.31
CA VAL A 13 -8.51 10.05 0.96
C VAL A 13 -9.50 9.90 2.11
N THR A 14 -9.09 9.19 3.15
CA THR A 14 -9.74 9.21 4.45
C THR A 14 -8.71 9.51 5.53
N VAL A 15 -9.14 10.32 6.50
CA VAL A 15 -8.38 10.62 7.71
C VAL A 15 -9.24 10.23 8.90
N ARG A 16 -8.78 9.28 9.70
CA ARG A 16 -9.29 9.09 11.05
C ARG A 16 -8.53 10.04 11.95
N ALA A 17 -9.19 11.10 12.41
CA ALA A 17 -8.60 12.00 13.38
C ALA A 17 -8.46 11.29 14.72
N GLY A 18 -7.27 11.33 15.28
CA GLY A 18 -7.00 10.86 16.63
C GLY A 18 -7.22 11.97 17.66
N THR A 19 -7.24 11.60 18.91
CA THR A 19 -7.35 12.56 20.03
C THR A 19 -6.00 13.11 20.51
N GLY A 20 -4.87 12.56 19.98
CA GLY A 20 -3.53 12.86 20.47
C GLY A 20 -2.81 14.02 19.76
N GLY A 21 -3.29 14.50 18.59
CA GLY A 21 -2.68 15.63 17.85
C GLY A 21 -1.21 15.44 17.44
N GLY A 22 -0.78 14.17 17.28
CA GLY A 22 0.62 13.81 17.02
C GLY A 22 0.94 13.64 15.52
N VAL A 23 2.07 12.97 15.25
CA VAL A 23 2.49 12.60 13.90
C VAL A 23 1.56 11.47 13.39
N PRO A 24 0.93 11.64 12.21
CA PRO A 24 -0.03 10.67 11.69
C PRO A 24 0.65 9.40 11.21
N LEU A 25 -0.12 8.31 11.16
CA LEU A 25 0.23 7.08 10.46
C LEU A 25 -0.31 7.13 9.03
N LEU A 26 0.57 7.15 8.04
CA LEU A 26 0.23 7.07 6.62
C LEU A 26 0.31 5.61 6.16
N LEU A 27 -0.81 5.06 5.70
CA LEU A 27 -0.90 3.68 5.21
C LEU A 27 -0.79 3.64 3.68
N VAL A 28 0.14 2.82 3.18
CA VAL A 28 0.34 2.56 1.75
C VAL A 28 0.01 1.10 1.48
N ASN A 29 -1.08 0.89 0.77
CA ASN A 29 -1.65 -0.43 0.54
C ASN A 29 -0.90 -1.25 -0.51
N GLY A 30 -1.15 -2.55 -0.56
CA GLY A 30 -0.65 -3.45 -1.59
C GLY A 30 -1.24 -3.16 -2.97
N ILE A 31 -0.69 -3.84 -3.99
CA ILE A 31 -1.12 -3.68 -5.38
C ILE A 31 -2.62 -3.98 -5.55
N GLY A 32 -3.33 -3.10 -6.25
CA GLY A 32 -4.75 -3.24 -6.58
C GLY A 32 -5.71 -3.10 -5.39
N ALA A 33 -5.22 -2.84 -4.19
CA ALA A 33 -6.04 -2.76 -2.98
C ALA A 33 -6.50 -1.33 -2.71
N SER A 34 -7.80 -1.16 -2.45
CA SER A 34 -8.38 0.13 -2.05
C SER A 34 -8.20 0.39 -0.54
N LEU A 35 -8.46 1.61 -0.13
CA LEU A 35 -8.29 2.04 1.27
C LEU A 35 -9.21 1.29 2.26
N GLU A 36 -10.30 0.66 1.79
CA GLU A 36 -11.21 -0.13 2.59
C GLU A 36 -10.57 -1.40 3.15
N LEU A 37 -9.64 -2.02 2.39
CA LEU A 37 -9.00 -3.27 2.79
C LEU A 37 -8.34 -3.18 4.18
N LEU A 38 -7.86 -2.01 4.55
CA LEU A 38 -7.20 -1.78 5.83
C LEU A 38 -8.14 -1.26 6.93
N GLN A 39 -9.47 -1.20 6.68
CA GLN A 39 -10.40 -0.72 7.71
C GLN A 39 -10.34 -1.57 8.99
N PRO A 40 -10.37 -2.92 8.95
CA PRO A 40 -10.29 -3.72 10.17
C PRO A 40 -9.00 -3.51 10.95
N PHE A 41 -7.88 -3.29 10.26
CA PHE A 41 -6.61 -2.96 10.91
C PHE A 41 -6.66 -1.58 11.60
N VAL A 42 -7.26 -0.59 10.93
CA VAL A 42 -7.39 0.77 11.48
C VAL A 42 -8.29 0.78 12.71
N ASP A 43 -9.31 -0.07 12.75
CA ASP A 43 -10.25 -0.15 13.88
C ASP A 43 -9.57 -0.67 15.15
N GLU A 44 -8.50 -1.48 15.01
CA GLU A 44 -7.70 -2.01 16.12
C GLU A 44 -6.57 -1.06 16.58
N LEU A 45 -6.31 0.01 15.83
CA LEU A 45 -5.26 0.96 16.21
C LEU A 45 -5.72 1.90 17.33
N ASP A 46 -4.77 2.30 18.18
CA ASP A 46 -4.99 3.30 19.23
C ASP A 46 -5.81 4.49 18.69
N PRO A 47 -6.94 4.83 19.34
CA PRO A 47 -7.77 5.97 18.95
C PRO A 47 -7.06 7.32 19.00
N ALA A 48 -5.96 7.43 19.72
CA ALA A 48 -5.15 8.65 19.80
C ALA A 48 -4.38 8.94 18.49
N LEU A 49 -4.18 7.93 17.61
CA LEU A 49 -3.45 8.10 16.37
C LEU A 49 -4.30 8.70 15.25
N ASP A 50 -3.78 9.75 14.61
CA ASP A 50 -4.25 10.16 13.28
C ASP A 50 -3.86 9.10 12.25
N VAL A 51 -4.81 8.62 11.45
CA VAL A 51 -4.53 7.61 10.42
C VAL A 51 -4.97 8.12 9.06
N ILE A 52 -4.02 8.22 8.14
CA ILE A 52 -4.25 8.66 6.76
C ILE A 52 -4.21 7.43 5.85
N ARG A 53 -5.29 7.23 5.09
CA ARG A 53 -5.37 6.26 4.01
C ARG A 53 -5.74 6.95 2.72
N PHE A 54 -5.20 6.48 1.62
CA PHE A 54 -5.54 7.00 0.30
C PHE A 54 -5.50 5.88 -0.74
N ASP A 55 -6.29 6.04 -1.77
CA ASP A 55 -6.17 5.20 -2.95
C ASP A 55 -5.09 5.73 -3.86
N VAL A 56 -4.17 4.87 -4.24
CA VAL A 56 -3.15 5.19 -5.25
C VAL A 56 -3.83 5.53 -6.58
N PRO A 57 -3.32 6.49 -7.38
CA PRO A 57 -3.92 6.82 -8.67
C PRO A 57 -4.22 5.60 -9.55
N GLY A 58 -5.47 5.49 -10.00
CA GLY A 58 -5.97 4.35 -10.78
C GLY A 58 -6.51 3.18 -9.96
N VAL A 59 -6.50 3.27 -8.62
CA VAL A 59 -7.00 2.23 -7.71
C VAL A 59 -8.17 2.78 -6.90
N GLY A 60 -9.09 1.91 -6.52
CA GLY A 60 -10.24 2.26 -5.70
C GLY A 60 -11.06 3.41 -6.30
N GLY A 61 -11.20 4.49 -5.57
CA GLY A 61 -11.92 5.69 -6.01
C GLY A 61 -11.00 6.82 -6.51
N SER A 62 -9.69 6.60 -6.63
CA SER A 62 -8.79 7.56 -7.26
C SER A 62 -8.76 7.34 -8.78
N PRO A 63 -9.07 8.37 -9.60
CA PRO A 63 -9.06 8.24 -11.05
C PRO A 63 -7.71 7.82 -11.62
N LEU A 64 -7.75 7.13 -12.76
CA LEU A 64 -6.56 6.77 -13.50
C LEU A 64 -5.82 8.04 -13.95
N PRO A 65 -4.50 8.17 -13.71
CA PRO A 65 -3.75 9.31 -14.21
C PRO A 65 -3.55 9.20 -15.72
N ALA A 66 -3.37 10.34 -16.39
CA ALA A 66 -3.17 10.38 -17.84
C ALA A 66 -1.93 9.61 -18.32
N ARG A 67 -0.93 9.46 -17.45
CA ARG A 67 0.32 8.75 -17.73
C ARG A 67 0.70 7.83 -16.59
N PRO A 68 1.39 6.70 -16.86
CA PRO A 68 1.99 5.88 -15.82
C PRO A 68 2.91 6.69 -14.92
N TYR A 69 2.88 6.40 -13.63
CA TYR A 69 3.77 7.01 -12.65
C TYR A 69 4.91 6.06 -12.27
N ARG A 70 5.97 6.62 -11.68
CA ARG A 70 7.04 5.88 -11.02
C ARG A 70 6.97 6.12 -9.52
N PHE A 71 7.66 5.31 -8.72
CA PHE A 71 7.71 5.50 -7.26
C PHE A 71 8.13 6.91 -6.85
N THR A 72 9.08 7.51 -7.56
CA THR A 72 9.50 8.92 -7.30
C THR A 72 8.32 9.89 -7.43
N GLY A 73 7.49 9.76 -8.47
CA GLY A 73 6.30 10.60 -8.66
C GLY A 73 5.25 10.36 -7.57
N LEU A 74 4.99 9.09 -7.26
CA LEU A 74 4.05 8.70 -6.21
C LEU A 74 4.50 9.23 -4.84
N CYS A 75 5.79 9.11 -4.50
CA CYS A 75 6.33 9.63 -3.23
C CYS A 75 6.24 11.15 -3.12
N ARG A 76 6.44 11.89 -4.22
CA ARG A 76 6.19 13.35 -4.24
C ARG A 76 4.72 13.67 -3.99
N LEU A 77 3.82 12.93 -4.63
CA LEU A 77 2.38 13.07 -4.44
C LEU A 77 1.99 12.79 -2.98
N MET A 78 2.53 11.76 -2.36
CA MET A 78 2.33 11.45 -0.93
C MET A 78 2.82 12.58 -0.04
N ALA A 79 4.01 13.13 -0.29
CA ALA A 79 4.56 14.24 0.47
C ALA A 79 3.68 15.51 0.36
N ARG A 80 3.15 15.79 -0.83
CA ARG A 80 2.21 16.91 -1.05
C ARG A 80 0.84 16.65 -0.43
N LEU A 81 0.37 15.40 -0.44
CA LEU A 81 -0.85 15.01 0.28
C LEU A 81 -0.71 15.30 1.78
N LEU A 82 0.41 14.92 2.41
CA LEU A 82 0.69 15.25 3.81
C LEU A 82 0.62 16.76 4.04
N SER A 83 1.25 17.56 3.16
CA SER A 83 1.21 19.03 3.27
C SER A 83 -0.21 19.59 3.11
N ALA A 84 -0.99 19.08 2.16
CA ALA A 84 -2.38 19.50 1.95
C ALA A 84 -3.30 19.13 3.12
N LEU A 85 -2.90 18.13 3.92
CA LEU A 85 -3.57 17.72 5.15
C LEU A 85 -3.05 18.47 6.40
N GLY A 86 -2.04 19.33 6.25
CA GLY A 86 -1.45 20.08 7.36
C GLY A 86 -0.34 19.36 8.13
N TYR A 87 0.11 18.17 7.64
CA TYR A 87 1.16 17.41 8.32
C TYR A 87 2.53 17.65 7.70
N ARG A 88 3.52 17.88 8.58
CA ARG A 88 4.92 18.03 8.17
C ARG A 88 5.57 16.71 7.83
N GLU A 89 5.29 15.66 8.61
CA GLU A 89 5.86 14.33 8.49
C GLU A 89 4.83 13.27 8.89
N ALA A 90 5.11 12.01 8.63
CA ALA A 90 4.28 10.87 9.03
C ALA A 90 5.15 9.67 9.44
N ASP A 91 4.59 8.79 10.26
CA ASP A 91 5.03 7.40 10.32
C ASP A 91 4.41 6.70 9.11
N VAL A 92 5.20 5.93 8.37
CA VAL A 92 4.74 5.33 7.10
C VAL A 92 4.69 3.82 7.24
N LEU A 93 3.52 3.24 7.04
CA LEU A 93 3.34 1.78 6.97
C LEU A 93 3.04 1.38 5.54
N GLY A 94 3.85 0.49 5.00
CA GLY A 94 3.65 -0.07 3.66
C GLY A 94 3.52 -1.58 3.66
N ILE A 95 2.53 -2.09 2.93
CA ILE A 95 2.25 -3.52 2.80
C ILE A 95 2.58 -3.99 1.39
N SER A 96 3.39 -5.06 1.26
CA SER A 96 3.71 -5.67 -0.04
C SER A 96 4.28 -4.62 -1.01
N TRP A 97 3.63 -4.36 -2.15
CA TRP A 97 3.98 -3.29 -3.09
C TRP A 97 4.05 -1.91 -2.42
N GLY A 98 3.13 -1.62 -1.49
CA GLY A 98 3.16 -0.39 -0.69
C GLY A 98 4.40 -0.30 0.20
N GLY A 99 4.95 -1.44 0.63
CA GLY A 99 6.22 -1.49 1.37
C GLY A 99 7.42 -1.08 0.51
N ALA A 100 7.42 -1.42 -0.79
CA ALA A 100 8.43 -0.92 -1.73
C ALA A 100 8.32 0.61 -1.91
N VAL A 101 7.09 1.14 -2.02
CA VAL A 101 6.85 2.59 -2.05
C VAL A 101 7.31 3.25 -0.76
N ALA A 102 7.01 2.66 0.40
CA ALA A 102 7.41 3.20 1.71
C ALA A 102 8.93 3.25 1.89
N GLN A 103 9.66 2.21 1.44
CA GLN A 103 11.13 2.23 1.39
C GLN A 103 11.64 3.38 0.51
N HIS A 104 11.07 3.55 -0.68
CA HIS A 104 11.43 4.64 -1.59
C HIS A 104 11.13 6.02 -0.97
N PHE A 105 9.97 6.16 -0.31
CA PHE A 105 9.58 7.37 0.39
C PHE A 105 10.57 7.70 1.52
N ALA A 106 10.93 6.74 2.35
CA ALA A 106 11.85 6.93 3.45
C ALA A 106 13.22 7.44 3.01
N VAL A 107 13.71 7.05 1.84
CA VAL A 107 14.99 7.52 1.28
C VAL A 107 14.86 8.89 0.61
N PHE A 108 13.88 9.06 -0.27
CA PHE A 108 13.81 10.23 -1.15
C PHE A 108 12.94 11.37 -0.59
N GLN A 109 12.21 11.10 0.50
CA GLN A 109 11.40 12.07 1.24
C GLN A 109 11.77 12.06 2.75
N ARG A 110 13.06 12.00 3.07
CA ARG A 110 13.61 11.78 4.42
C ARG A 110 12.98 12.64 5.51
N GLY A 111 12.83 13.94 5.23
CA GLY A 111 12.24 14.90 6.17
C GLY A 111 10.72 14.76 6.34
N ARG A 112 10.09 13.79 5.64
CA ARG A 112 8.66 13.54 5.65
C ARG A 112 8.31 12.17 6.24
N CYS A 113 9.30 11.31 6.46
CA CYS A 113 9.15 9.97 7.05
C CYS A 113 9.87 9.92 8.40
N ARG A 114 9.13 9.85 9.50
CA ARG A 114 9.67 9.78 10.87
C ARG A 114 10.05 8.34 11.24
N ARG A 115 9.15 7.40 11.01
CA ARG A 115 9.32 5.95 11.26
C ARG A 115 8.80 5.16 10.08
N LEU A 116 9.29 3.95 9.92
CA LEU A 116 8.94 3.07 8.81
C LEU A 116 8.42 1.73 9.34
N VAL A 117 7.30 1.26 8.83
CA VAL A 117 6.78 -0.08 9.10
C VAL A 117 6.61 -0.80 7.76
N LEU A 118 7.27 -1.94 7.62
CA LEU A 118 7.28 -2.76 6.41
C LEU A 118 6.60 -4.09 6.69
N VAL A 119 5.48 -4.35 6.02
CA VAL A 119 4.68 -5.55 6.23
C VAL A 119 4.70 -6.42 4.98
N SER A 120 5.18 -7.66 5.10
CA SER A 120 5.18 -8.66 4.02
C SER A 120 5.66 -8.08 2.68
N THR A 121 6.79 -7.39 2.69
CA THR A 121 7.38 -6.72 1.53
C THR A 121 8.79 -7.25 1.24
N ALA A 122 9.36 -6.82 0.13
CA ALA A 122 10.68 -7.25 -0.32
C ALA A 122 11.50 -6.07 -0.88
N THR A 123 12.72 -6.36 -1.27
CA THR A 123 13.68 -5.39 -1.82
C THR A 123 13.47 -5.11 -3.33
N GLY A 124 12.38 -5.60 -3.91
CA GLY A 124 12.05 -5.39 -5.32
C GLY A 124 12.67 -6.42 -6.27
N ALA A 125 13.10 -6.00 -7.45
CA ALA A 125 13.53 -6.90 -8.53
C ALA A 125 14.72 -7.83 -8.15
N LEU A 126 15.56 -7.39 -7.22
CA LEU A 126 16.69 -8.17 -6.72
C LEU A 126 16.39 -8.85 -5.37
N MET A 127 15.19 -9.34 -5.20
CA MET A 127 14.80 -10.14 -4.03
C MET A 127 15.02 -11.64 -4.29
N VAL A 128 15.04 -12.45 -3.22
CA VAL A 128 14.88 -13.89 -3.36
C VAL A 128 13.49 -14.16 -3.92
N PRO A 129 13.38 -14.75 -5.11
CA PRO A 129 12.06 -14.93 -5.74
C PRO A 129 11.21 -15.93 -4.96
N ALA A 130 9.92 -15.67 -4.88
CA ALA A 130 8.97 -16.67 -4.41
C ALA A 130 8.94 -17.87 -5.38
N ARG A 131 8.45 -19.02 -4.90
CA ARG A 131 8.30 -20.21 -5.76
C ARG A 131 7.50 -19.85 -7.03
N PRO A 132 7.87 -20.34 -8.22
CA PRO A 132 7.21 -19.97 -9.49
C PRO A 132 5.70 -20.13 -9.46
N ALA A 133 5.20 -21.19 -8.82
CA ALA A 133 3.76 -21.42 -8.66
C ALA A 133 3.06 -20.33 -7.82
N VAL A 134 3.74 -19.77 -6.82
CA VAL A 134 3.21 -18.65 -6.01
C VAL A 134 3.20 -17.37 -6.84
N LEU A 135 4.29 -17.10 -7.57
CA LEU A 135 4.37 -15.93 -8.46
C LEU A 135 3.27 -15.96 -9.53
N ALA A 136 3.05 -17.10 -10.19
CA ALA A 136 1.99 -17.24 -11.19
C ALA A 136 0.61 -16.94 -10.60
N ARG A 137 0.32 -17.39 -9.38
CA ARG A 137 -0.93 -17.09 -8.67
C ARG A 137 -1.03 -15.62 -8.25
N MET A 138 0.10 -14.99 -7.91
CA MET A 138 0.13 -13.58 -7.50
C MET A 138 -0.12 -12.61 -8.64
N VAL A 139 0.37 -12.88 -9.85
CA VAL A 139 0.27 -11.97 -10.99
C VAL A 139 -1.03 -12.12 -11.78
N THR A 140 -1.77 -13.23 -11.59
CA THR A 140 -3.02 -13.45 -12.35
C THR A 140 -4.11 -12.46 -11.93
N PRO A 141 -4.77 -11.77 -12.89
CA PRO A 141 -5.93 -10.93 -12.61
C PRO A 141 -7.10 -11.69 -11.99
N ARG A 142 -7.18 -13.02 -12.22
CA ARG A 142 -8.25 -13.88 -11.74
C ARG A 142 -8.44 -13.81 -10.22
N ARG A 143 -7.35 -13.61 -9.45
CA ARG A 143 -7.42 -13.46 -7.99
C ARG A 143 -8.22 -12.23 -7.52
N TYR A 144 -8.44 -11.25 -8.39
CA TYR A 144 -9.23 -10.05 -8.08
C TYR A 144 -10.67 -10.17 -8.57
N LEU A 145 -10.91 -11.01 -9.57
CA LEU A 145 -12.18 -11.10 -10.29
C LEU A 145 -13.01 -12.32 -9.88
N ASP A 146 -12.35 -13.38 -9.39
CA ASP A 146 -12.99 -14.69 -9.12
C ASP A 146 -12.84 -15.05 -7.63
N ARG A 147 -13.98 -15.05 -6.93
CA ARG A 147 -14.06 -15.37 -5.49
C ARG A 147 -13.66 -16.82 -5.19
N GLY A 148 -14.11 -17.76 -6.02
CA GLY A 148 -13.80 -19.17 -5.86
C GLY A 148 -12.31 -19.42 -6.00
N TYR A 149 -11.70 -18.83 -7.02
CA TYR A 149 -10.26 -18.90 -7.22
C TYR A 149 -9.48 -18.27 -6.06
N MET A 150 -9.91 -17.10 -5.55
CA MET A 150 -9.23 -16.47 -4.41
C MET A 150 -9.28 -17.35 -3.17
N ARG A 151 -10.43 -17.97 -2.87
CA ARG A 151 -10.59 -18.90 -1.76
C ARG A 151 -9.64 -20.10 -1.88
N GLU A 152 -9.54 -20.68 -3.07
CA GLU A 152 -8.65 -21.80 -3.36
C GLU A 152 -7.16 -21.48 -3.12
N VAL A 153 -6.73 -20.30 -3.56
CA VAL A 153 -5.30 -19.92 -3.51
C VAL A 153 -4.89 -19.16 -2.23
N ALA A 154 -5.84 -18.69 -1.44
CA ALA A 154 -5.59 -17.82 -0.27
C ALA A 154 -4.61 -18.44 0.73
N ALA A 155 -4.79 -19.71 1.09
CA ALA A 155 -3.92 -20.42 2.01
C ALA A 155 -2.46 -20.48 1.54
N GLY A 156 -2.26 -20.67 0.24
CA GLY A 156 -0.93 -20.73 -0.37
C GLY A 156 -0.28 -19.37 -0.62
N LEU A 157 -1.08 -18.30 -0.71
CA LEU A 157 -0.58 -16.94 -0.96
C LEU A 157 -0.30 -16.17 0.32
N TYR A 158 -1.17 -16.31 1.33
CA TYR A 158 -1.14 -15.46 2.52
C TYR A 158 -0.68 -16.22 3.78
N GLY A 159 -0.74 -17.55 3.79
CA GLY A 159 -0.36 -18.31 4.98
C GLY A 159 -1.22 -17.99 6.21
N GLY A 160 -0.65 -18.18 7.42
CA GLY A 160 -1.29 -17.78 8.67
C GLY A 160 -2.75 -18.21 8.80
N SER A 161 -3.63 -17.30 9.25
CA SER A 161 -5.06 -17.53 9.40
C SER A 161 -5.80 -17.85 8.09
N ALA A 162 -5.23 -17.51 6.93
CA ALA A 162 -5.80 -17.88 5.65
C ALA A 162 -5.81 -19.42 5.40
N ARG A 163 -5.01 -20.17 6.15
CA ARG A 163 -5.02 -21.65 6.10
C ARG A 163 -6.21 -22.25 6.86
N THR A 164 -6.62 -21.59 7.93
CA THR A 164 -7.72 -22.05 8.81
C THR A 164 -9.05 -21.41 8.43
N ASP A 165 -9.03 -20.19 7.86
CA ASP A 165 -10.22 -19.44 7.45
C ASP A 165 -9.99 -18.73 6.10
N PRO A 166 -10.04 -19.47 4.97
CA PRO A 166 -9.89 -18.88 3.64
C PRO A 166 -11.08 -17.99 3.26
N ASP A 167 -12.25 -18.18 3.87
CA ASP A 167 -13.44 -17.38 3.62
C ASP A 167 -13.29 -15.96 4.17
N ARG A 168 -12.65 -15.80 5.33
CA ARG A 168 -12.35 -14.49 5.90
C ARG A 168 -11.48 -13.65 4.96
N VAL A 169 -10.44 -14.26 4.38
CA VAL A 169 -9.57 -13.56 3.42
C VAL A 169 -10.34 -13.20 2.15
N SER A 170 -11.16 -14.12 1.65
CA SER A 170 -12.02 -13.88 0.49
C SER A 170 -13.02 -12.76 0.79
N ALA A 171 -13.67 -12.75 1.95
CA ALA A 171 -14.62 -11.73 2.37
C ALA A 171 -13.96 -10.35 2.51
N LEU A 172 -12.79 -10.26 3.15
CA LEU A 172 -12.03 -9.01 3.28
C LEU A 172 -11.65 -8.42 1.92
N ARG A 173 -11.24 -9.27 0.98
CA ARG A 173 -10.90 -8.85 -0.39
C ARG A 173 -12.13 -8.41 -1.19
N HIS A 174 -13.31 -8.94 -0.87
CA HIS A 174 -14.54 -8.59 -1.58
C HIS A 174 -15.32 -7.44 -0.93
N ALA A 175 -15.12 -7.20 0.35
CA ALA A 175 -15.50 -5.93 0.97
C ALA A 175 -14.73 -4.76 0.32
N ASP A 176 -13.56 -5.03 -0.26
CA ASP A 176 -12.82 -4.14 -1.17
C ASP A 176 -13.50 -4.09 -2.56
N SER A 177 -14.83 -3.83 -2.57
CA SER A 177 -15.68 -3.85 -3.77
C SER A 177 -15.36 -2.78 -4.81
N ARG A 178 -14.42 -1.89 -4.53
CA ARG A 178 -13.94 -0.85 -5.45
C ARG A 178 -12.56 -1.22 -5.99
N VAL A 179 -12.49 -2.41 -6.60
CA VAL A 179 -11.30 -2.82 -7.34
C VAL A 179 -10.99 -1.74 -8.38
N GLY A 180 -9.78 -1.19 -8.31
CA GLY A 180 -9.29 -0.24 -9.29
C GLY A 180 -9.30 -0.83 -10.70
N SER A 181 -9.20 0.03 -11.70
CA SER A 181 -9.18 -0.42 -13.08
C SER A 181 -7.99 -1.39 -13.33
N THR A 182 -8.15 -2.34 -14.23
CA THR A 182 -7.04 -3.21 -14.70
C THR A 182 -5.83 -2.37 -15.14
N ARG A 183 -6.07 -1.21 -15.75
CA ARG A 183 -5.02 -0.25 -16.13
C ARG A 183 -4.31 0.35 -14.91
N GLY A 184 -5.01 0.63 -13.81
CA GLY A 184 -4.42 1.10 -12.55
C GLY A 184 -3.46 0.07 -11.96
N SER A 185 -3.85 -1.20 -11.94
CA SER A 185 -2.99 -2.30 -11.51
C SER A 185 -1.76 -2.47 -12.42
N LEU A 186 -1.93 -2.31 -13.73
CA LEU A 186 -0.80 -2.32 -14.68
C LEU A 186 0.15 -1.14 -14.44
N TYR A 187 -0.36 0.05 -14.10
CA TYR A 187 0.48 1.20 -13.77
C TYR A 187 1.27 0.96 -12.48
N GLN A 188 0.66 0.32 -11.48
CA GLN A 188 1.37 -0.08 -10.26
C GLN A 188 2.48 -1.11 -10.54
N LEU A 189 2.20 -2.13 -11.37
CA LEU A 189 3.20 -3.11 -11.80
C LEU A 189 4.35 -2.43 -12.55
N ALA A 190 4.04 -1.55 -13.50
CA ALA A 190 5.03 -0.78 -14.26
C ALA A 190 5.87 0.13 -13.36
N ALA A 191 5.27 0.75 -12.34
CA ALA A 191 5.99 1.60 -11.38
C ALA A 191 7.02 0.83 -10.56
N GLY A 192 6.75 -0.46 -10.26
CA GLY A 192 7.65 -1.35 -9.54
C GLY A 192 8.61 -2.16 -10.44
N ALA A 193 8.37 -2.17 -11.76
CA ALA A 193 9.20 -2.96 -12.68
C ALA A 193 10.66 -2.51 -12.66
N GLY A 194 11.57 -3.44 -12.40
CA GLY A 194 13.00 -3.17 -12.30
C GLY A 194 13.44 -2.37 -11.07
N TRP A 195 12.50 -1.93 -10.22
CA TRP A 195 12.85 -1.23 -8.98
C TRP A 195 13.48 -2.19 -7.96
N THR A 196 14.50 -1.72 -7.26
CA THR A 196 15.07 -2.41 -6.10
C THR A 196 15.53 -1.40 -5.06
N SER A 197 15.37 -1.74 -3.78
CA SER A 197 15.88 -0.93 -2.67
C SER A 197 17.31 -1.26 -2.28
N LEU A 198 17.89 -2.38 -2.73
CA LEU A 198 19.19 -2.87 -2.28
C LEU A 198 20.27 -1.79 -2.25
N PRO A 199 20.48 -0.99 -3.31
CA PRO A 199 21.56 0.00 -3.32
C PRO A 199 21.38 1.12 -2.30
N PHE A 200 20.17 1.37 -1.85
CA PHE A 200 19.86 2.49 -0.94
C PHE A 200 19.28 2.07 0.43
N LEU A 201 19.20 0.76 0.71
CA LEU A 201 18.85 0.28 2.06
C LEU A 201 19.69 0.93 3.17
N PRO A 202 21.04 1.08 3.02
CA PRO A 202 21.87 1.74 4.05
C PRO A 202 21.52 3.22 4.26
N LEU A 203 20.77 3.81 3.35
CA LEU A 203 20.32 5.20 3.43
C LEU A 203 19.01 5.38 4.20
N ILE A 204 18.29 4.28 4.50
CA ILE A 204 17.11 4.30 5.37
C ILE A 204 17.61 4.40 6.80
N ARG A 205 17.47 5.58 7.39
CA ARG A 205 17.91 5.88 8.76
C ARG A 205 16.76 5.96 9.77
N GLN A 206 15.55 5.88 9.29
CA GLN A 206 14.35 5.89 10.12
C GLN A 206 14.28 4.63 10.98
N PRO A 207 13.86 4.73 12.25
CA PRO A 207 13.50 3.54 13.02
C PRO A 207 12.52 2.69 12.22
N THR A 208 12.89 1.43 11.95
CA THR A 208 12.15 0.55 11.03
C THR A 208 11.69 -0.71 11.75
N LEU A 209 10.39 -0.98 11.68
CA LEU A 209 9.78 -2.25 12.07
C LEU A 209 9.51 -3.08 10.82
N ILE A 210 9.96 -4.34 10.82
CA ILE A 210 9.67 -5.30 9.75
C ILE A 210 8.77 -6.40 10.32
N VAL A 211 7.63 -6.61 9.66
CA VAL A 211 6.66 -7.64 10.01
C VAL A 211 6.53 -8.57 8.82
N SER A 212 6.80 -9.86 9.02
CA SER A 212 6.63 -10.91 8.01
C SER A 212 5.73 -12.01 8.57
N GLY A 213 4.93 -12.62 7.72
CA GLY A 213 4.07 -13.75 8.05
C GLY A 213 4.38 -14.95 7.14
#